data_768c2d413660230fab060ff4c0217a4f
#
_entry.id   768c2d413660230fab060ff4c0217a4f
#
_cell.length_a   1.000
_cell.length_b   1.000
_cell.length_c   1.000
_cell.angle_alpha   90.00
_cell.angle_beta   90.00
_cell.angle_gamma   90.00
#
_symmetry.space_group_name_H-M   'P 1'
#
loop_
_entity.id
_entity.type
_entity.pdbx_description
1 polymer ?
#
loop_
_entity_poly.entity_id
_entity_poly.type
_entity_poly.pdbx_seq_one_letter_code
_entity_poly.pdbx_strand_id
1 'polypeptide(L)'
;MSTANTAASASLAQHDSTHGTVTWRLMPLLLVCYLFAHLDRINIGFAKMQMSSDLHFSDTVYGFGAGLFFIAYALFGVPSNMALDRVGPRRWIATLMIVWGALSTGMLWVESASGFYVLRFLLGVAEAGFFPGILVYLNRWYPARRRGQITALFAIAVPMAGVIGGPLSGGILELFHDAAGLRGWQWMFLIEGAPVMLLGLVVLKRLPDSFEHVSWLDAGQKQHLREQLASEEQRKSITSFGGILRNRQVWLLVAVYFAVMLAVNTLAFWMPTLIHGAGIGSDGRVGLLSAIPYLAGCLFMIACGRSSDRQRERRWHLCVPLLMSALGIAVAGLAPGNPLMVLGGLIVAGMGASAALPMFWQLPPAFLSNTTQAAGIALISSFGSIASFLAPYLIGWMRDTTHSASLALYVLALFIALGGLLVLRTRAAIVNPQ
;
A
#
# COMPACT_ATOMS: atom_id res chain seq x y z
N MET A 1 22.96 -10.76 -44.24
CA MET A 1 22.91 -10.70 -42.76
C MET A 1 22.70 -9.28 -42.20
N SER A 2 23.05 -8.20 -42.92
CA SER A 2 22.92 -6.80 -42.43
C SER A 2 21.47 -6.29 -42.39
N THR A 3 20.62 -6.59 -43.35
CA THR A 3 19.24 -6.08 -43.43
C THR A 3 18.30 -6.66 -42.40
N ALA A 4 18.48 -7.92 -41.99
CA ALA A 4 17.68 -8.56 -40.94
C ALA A 4 17.97 -7.98 -39.54
N ASN A 5 19.23 -7.63 -39.26
CA ASN A 5 19.62 -7.01 -37.99
C ASN A 5 19.13 -5.56 -37.86
N THR A 6 19.08 -4.81 -38.99
CA THR A 6 18.56 -3.42 -39.02
C THR A 6 17.04 -3.40 -38.86
N ALA A 7 16.31 -4.36 -39.44
CA ALA A 7 14.87 -4.49 -39.27
C ALA A 7 14.51 -4.91 -37.84
N ALA A 8 15.28 -5.81 -37.22
CA ALA A 8 15.08 -6.24 -35.82
C ALA A 8 15.38 -5.10 -34.84
N SER A 9 16.42 -4.29 -35.06
CA SER A 9 16.72 -3.14 -34.20
C SER A 9 15.72 -2.00 -34.34
N ALA A 10 15.22 -1.74 -35.56
CA ALA A 10 14.16 -0.76 -35.80
C ALA A 10 12.83 -1.20 -35.15
N SER A 11 12.50 -2.47 -35.25
CA SER A 11 11.35 -3.07 -34.53
C SER A 11 11.48 -2.91 -33.01
N LEU A 12 12.62 -3.23 -32.41
CA LEU A 12 12.85 -3.06 -30.97
C LEU A 12 12.75 -1.59 -30.53
N ALA A 13 13.29 -0.65 -31.28
CA ALA A 13 13.18 0.78 -30.99
C ALA A 13 11.73 1.29 -31.10
N GLN A 14 10.96 0.80 -32.06
CA GLN A 14 9.54 1.12 -32.20
C GLN A 14 8.69 0.50 -31.06
N HIS A 15 9.07 -0.69 -30.59
CA HIS A 15 8.48 -1.35 -29.42
C HIS A 15 8.66 -0.52 -28.13
N ASP A 16 9.85 0.01 -27.90
CA ASP A 16 10.13 0.82 -26.71
C ASP A 16 9.43 2.19 -26.78
N SER A 17 9.30 2.78 -27.95
CA SER A 17 8.60 4.06 -28.13
C SER A 17 7.09 3.96 -27.87
N THR A 18 6.43 2.87 -28.30
CA THR A 18 4.99 2.64 -28.08
C THR A 18 4.68 2.53 -26.59
N HIS A 19 5.41 1.67 -25.87
CA HIS A 19 5.21 1.52 -24.42
C HIS A 19 5.61 2.77 -23.65
N GLY A 20 6.62 3.52 -24.09
CA GLY A 20 6.99 4.83 -23.54
C GLY A 20 5.83 5.82 -23.63
N THR A 21 5.18 5.91 -24.79
CA THR A 21 4.00 6.77 -25.00
C THR A 21 2.83 6.37 -24.10
N VAL A 22 2.51 5.07 -24.01
CA VAL A 22 1.46 4.56 -23.11
C VAL A 22 1.77 4.91 -21.67
N THR A 23 3.01 4.67 -21.22
CA THR A 23 3.43 4.96 -19.85
C THR A 23 3.30 6.45 -19.53
N TRP A 24 3.78 7.32 -20.38
CA TRP A 24 3.71 8.77 -20.18
C TRP A 24 2.27 9.30 -20.13
N ARG A 25 1.36 8.68 -20.88
CA ARG A 25 -0.06 9.10 -20.93
C ARG A 25 -0.90 8.60 -19.77
N LEU A 26 -0.64 7.38 -19.27
CA LEU A 26 -1.48 6.73 -18.26
C LEU A 26 -0.91 6.84 -16.85
N MET A 27 0.41 6.62 -16.69
CA MET A 27 1.01 6.45 -15.38
C MET A 27 0.97 7.70 -14.49
N PRO A 28 1.19 8.94 -14.97
CA PRO A 28 1.13 10.11 -14.08
C PRO A 28 -0.21 10.24 -13.38
N LEU A 29 -1.33 10.10 -14.12
CA LEU A 29 -2.66 10.17 -13.53
C LEU A 29 -2.89 9.05 -12.52
N LEU A 30 -2.56 7.81 -12.89
CA LEU A 30 -2.77 6.65 -12.01
C LEU A 30 -1.88 6.69 -10.77
N LEU A 31 -0.64 7.18 -10.88
CA LEU A 31 0.26 7.37 -9.74
C LEU A 31 -0.28 8.44 -8.77
N VAL A 32 -0.80 9.55 -9.28
CA VAL A 32 -1.43 10.57 -8.45
C VAL A 32 -2.65 9.99 -7.73
N CYS A 33 -3.51 9.25 -8.44
CA CYS A 33 -4.66 8.58 -7.81
C CYS A 33 -4.23 7.60 -6.71
N TYR A 34 -3.16 6.83 -6.95
CA TYR A 34 -2.66 5.87 -5.97
C TYR A 34 -1.97 6.54 -4.77
N LEU A 35 -1.30 7.68 -5.02
CA LEU A 35 -0.75 8.52 -3.96
C LEU A 35 -1.86 9.00 -3.02
N PHE A 36 -2.96 9.54 -3.56
CA PHE A 36 -4.10 9.98 -2.75
C PHE A 36 -4.77 8.82 -1.99
N ALA A 37 -4.86 7.63 -2.58
CA ALA A 37 -5.35 6.44 -1.88
C ALA A 37 -4.50 6.09 -0.66
N HIS A 38 -3.17 6.28 -0.73
CA HIS A 38 -2.29 6.04 0.41
C HIS A 38 -2.27 7.20 1.41
N LEU A 39 -2.42 8.44 0.96
CA LEU A 39 -2.63 9.59 1.85
C LEU A 39 -3.85 9.39 2.73
N ASP A 40 -4.98 8.99 2.13
CA ASP A 40 -6.24 8.75 2.85
C ASP A 40 -6.15 7.61 3.88
N ARG A 41 -5.25 6.65 3.66
CA ARG A 41 -5.00 5.56 4.62
C ARG A 41 -4.16 5.97 5.82
N ILE A 42 -3.20 6.89 5.62
CA ILE A 42 -2.29 7.30 6.69
C ILE A 42 -2.77 8.53 7.45
N ASN A 43 -3.63 9.38 6.86
CA ASN A 43 -4.12 10.61 7.45
C ASN A 43 -4.84 10.37 8.79
N ILE A 44 -5.57 9.26 8.93
CA ILE A 44 -6.22 8.89 10.18
C ILE A 44 -5.24 8.74 11.35
N GLY A 45 -3.98 8.36 11.07
CA GLY A 45 -2.90 8.31 12.06
C GLY A 45 -2.54 9.70 12.60
N PHE A 46 -2.60 10.72 11.75
CA PHE A 46 -2.40 12.13 12.13
C PHE A 46 -3.63 12.71 12.81
N ALA A 47 -4.84 12.44 12.28
CA ALA A 47 -6.10 12.89 12.87
C ALA A 47 -6.28 12.42 14.31
N LYS A 48 -5.76 11.23 14.63
CA LYS A 48 -5.93 10.57 15.94
C LYS A 48 -5.72 11.50 17.12
N MET A 49 -4.65 12.28 17.10
CA MET A 49 -4.27 13.10 18.27
C MET A 49 -5.35 14.10 18.64
N GLN A 50 -5.86 14.87 17.67
CA GLN A 50 -6.92 15.84 17.89
C GLN A 50 -8.29 15.15 17.98
N MET A 51 -8.62 14.27 17.05
CA MET A 51 -9.92 13.60 16.97
C MET A 51 -10.24 12.76 18.22
N SER A 52 -9.24 12.03 18.78
CA SER A 52 -9.47 11.25 19.99
C SER A 52 -9.69 12.15 21.21
N SER A 53 -9.03 13.29 21.28
CA SER A 53 -9.26 14.28 22.35
C SER A 53 -10.66 14.92 22.24
N ASP A 54 -11.03 15.38 21.03
CA ASP A 54 -12.29 16.07 20.79
C ASP A 54 -13.53 15.18 20.97
N LEU A 55 -13.43 13.92 20.53
CA LEU A 55 -14.53 12.96 20.56
C LEU A 55 -14.46 11.99 21.75
N HIS A 56 -13.48 12.17 22.64
CA HIS A 56 -13.23 11.29 23.80
C HIS A 56 -13.09 9.81 23.43
N PHE A 57 -12.43 9.53 22.28
CA PHE A 57 -12.18 8.16 21.86
C PHE A 57 -11.01 7.56 22.62
N SER A 58 -11.20 6.34 23.14
CA SER A 58 -10.10 5.55 23.67
C SER A 58 -9.19 5.07 22.53
N ASP A 59 -7.98 4.65 22.89
CA ASP A 59 -7.04 4.07 21.93
C ASP A 59 -7.58 2.79 21.28
N THR A 60 -8.39 2.02 22.02
CA THR A 60 -9.11 0.83 21.50
C THR A 60 -10.14 1.23 20.44
N VAL A 61 -10.95 2.25 20.70
CA VAL A 61 -11.95 2.77 19.74
C VAL A 61 -11.27 3.21 18.45
N TYR A 62 -10.20 3.98 18.59
CA TYR A 62 -9.42 4.40 17.40
C TYR A 62 -8.83 3.20 16.66
N GLY A 63 -8.14 2.31 17.36
CA GLY A 63 -7.46 1.16 16.76
C GLY A 63 -8.43 0.21 16.06
N PHE A 64 -9.60 -0.05 16.67
CA PHE A 64 -10.65 -0.87 16.06
C PHE A 64 -11.20 -0.23 14.79
N GLY A 65 -11.57 1.06 14.82
CA GLY A 65 -12.08 1.76 13.66
C GLY A 65 -11.05 1.88 12.53
N ALA A 66 -9.80 2.20 12.86
CA ALA A 66 -8.70 2.22 11.89
C ALA A 66 -8.51 0.86 11.19
N GLY A 67 -8.59 -0.23 11.98
CA GLY A 67 -8.48 -1.59 11.48
C GLY A 67 -9.68 -2.06 10.67
N LEU A 68 -10.91 -1.64 11.04
CA LEU A 68 -12.16 -2.09 10.41
C LEU A 68 -12.21 -1.84 8.88
N PHE A 69 -11.52 -0.80 8.43
CA PHE A 69 -11.26 -0.54 7.03
C PHE A 69 -10.70 -1.77 6.29
N PHE A 70 -9.71 -2.46 6.87
CA PHE A 70 -9.05 -3.59 6.21
C PHE A 70 -9.92 -4.85 6.15
N ILE A 71 -10.80 -5.03 7.12
CA ILE A 71 -11.80 -6.12 7.08
C ILE A 71 -12.76 -5.90 5.91
N ALA A 72 -13.30 -4.67 5.78
CA ALA A 72 -14.16 -4.32 4.65
C ALA A 72 -13.41 -4.43 3.32
N TYR A 73 -12.17 -3.94 3.26
CA TYR A 73 -11.31 -4.04 2.07
C TYR A 73 -11.11 -5.50 1.63
N ALA A 74 -10.87 -6.42 2.55
CA ALA A 74 -10.72 -7.84 2.24
C ALA A 74 -12.02 -8.50 1.74
N LEU A 75 -13.15 -8.18 2.36
CA LEU A 75 -14.45 -8.76 2.01
C LEU A 75 -14.96 -8.30 0.65
N PHE A 76 -14.74 -7.02 0.32
CA PHE A 76 -15.32 -6.40 -0.88
C PHE A 76 -14.37 -6.31 -2.07
N GLY A 77 -13.12 -6.74 -1.96
CA GLY A 77 -12.15 -6.72 -3.05
C GLY A 77 -12.59 -7.55 -4.26
N VAL A 78 -13.06 -8.78 -4.03
CA VAL A 78 -13.54 -9.68 -5.11
C VAL A 78 -14.85 -9.17 -5.73
N PRO A 79 -15.91 -8.85 -4.98
CA PRO A 79 -17.12 -8.23 -5.52
C PRO A 79 -16.86 -6.97 -6.35
N SER A 80 -15.97 -6.10 -5.89
CA SER A 80 -15.60 -4.88 -6.59
C SER A 80 -14.94 -5.16 -7.94
N ASN A 81 -14.03 -6.15 -8.01
CA ASN A 81 -13.43 -6.55 -9.28
C ASN A 81 -14.43 -7.17 -10.26
N MET A 82 -15.40 -7.92 -9.77
CA MET A 82 -16.49 -8.42 -10.62
C MET A 82 -17.36 -7.28 -11.19
N ALA A 83 -17.58 -6.23 -10.40
CA ALA A 83 -18.28 -5.05 -10.88
C ALA A 83 -17.45 -4.28 -11.94
N LEU A 84 -16.13 -4.19 -11.76
CA LEU A 84 -15.22 -3.59 -12.74
C LEU A 84 -15.32 -4.27 -14.12
N ASP A 85 -15.39 -5.60 -14.17
CA ASP A 85 -15.51 -6.34 -15.44
C ASP A 85 -16.82 -6.04 -16.16
N ARG A 86 -17.91 -5.75 -15.43
CA ARG A 86 -19.23 -5.42 -16.01
C ARG A 86 -19.36 -3.94 -16.41
N VAL A 87 -18.87 -3.03 -15.56
CA VAL A 87 -19.05 -1.58 -15.72
C VAL A 87 -17.98 -0.98 -16.63
N GLY A 88 -16.81 -1.62 -16.69
CA GLY A 88 -15.60 -1.13 -17.35
C GLY A 88 -14.69 -0.34 -16.40
N PRO A 89 -13.36 -0.39 -16.63
CA PRO A 89 -12.36 0.11 -15.68
C PRO A 89 -12.46 1.62 -15.45
N ARG A 90 -12.62 2.41 -16.50
CA ARG A 90 -12.71 3.88 -16.40
C ARG A 90 -13.84 4.31 -15.47
N ARG A 91 -15.06 3.82 -15.75
CA ARG A 91 -16.24 4.21 -14.97
C ARG A 91 -16.15 3.67 -13.56
N TRP A 92 -15.72 2.42 -13.38
CA TRP A 92 -15.64 1.82 -12.07
C TRP A 92 -14.60 2.49 -11.17
N ILE A 93 -13.36 2.68 -11.65
CA ILE A 93 -12.30 3.37 -10.91
C ILE A 93 -12.74 4.80 -10.53
N ALA A 94 -13.34 5.54 -11.48
CA ALA A 94 -13.84 6.88 -11.20
C ALA A 94 -14.96 6.87 -10.13
N THR A 95 -15.90 5.93 -10.21
CA THR A 95 -16.97 5.78 -9.21
C THR A 95 -16.40 5.49 -7.82
N LEU A 96 -15.46 4.54 -7.72
CA LEU A 96 -14.79 4.24 -6.45
C LEU A 96 -14.13 5.50 -5.88
N MET A 97 -13.39 6.26 -6.69
CA MET A 97 -12.71 7.48 -6.25
C MET A 97 -13.69 8.56 -5.76
N ILE A 98 -14.80 8.76 -6.47
CA ILE A 98 -15.82 9.74 -6.05
C ILE A 98 -16.47 9.30 -4.74
N VAL A 99 -16.84 8.04 -4.61
CA VAL A 99 -17.49 7.50 -3.41
C VAL A 99 -16.54 7.54 -2.21
N TRP A 100 -15.30 7.05 -2.37
CA TRP A 100 -14.36 7.08 -1.24
C TRP A 100 -13.96 8.51 -0.87
N GLY A 101 -13.75 9.41 -1.83
CA GLY A 101 -13.46 10.81 -1.55
C GLY A 101 -14.61 11.50 -0.79
N ALA A 102 -15.87 11.17 -1.13
CA ALA A 102 -17.03 11.65 -0.39
C ALA A 102 -17.10 11.09 1.03
N LEU A 103 -16.80 9.79 1.21
CA LEU A 103 -16.79 9.16 2.53
C LEU A 103 -15.63 9.68 3.40
N SER A 104 -14.43 9.88 2.80
CA SER A 104 -13.30 10.48 3.49
C SER A 104 -13.58 11.89 3.92
N THR A 105 -14.12 12.73 3.02
CA THR A 105 -14.62 14.07 3.38
C THR A 105 -15.70 13.98 4.45
N GLY A 106 -16.58 12.98 4.38
CA GLY A 106 -17.64 12.73 5.36
C GLY A 106 -17.16 12.49 6.78
N MET A 107 -15.88 12.11 6.95
CA MET A 107 -15.28 11.97 8.28
C MET A 107 -15.34 13.26 9.11
N LEU A 108 -15.42 14.42 8.48
CA LEU A 108 -15.54 15.72 9.17
C LEU A 108 -16.81 15.82 10.05
N TRP A 109 -17.84 15.02 9.77
CA TRP A 109 -19.11 14.99 10.54
C TRP A 109 -19.16 13.86 11.58
N VAL A 110 -18.06 13.20 11.86
CA VAL A 110 -18.00 12.16 12.89
C VAL A 110 -18.12 12.79 14.27
N GLU A 111 -19.13 12.36 15.04
CA GLU A 111 -19.39 12.79 16.42
C GLU A 111 -19.40 11.61 17.41
N SER A 112 -19.36 10.37 16.91
CA SER A 112 -19.47 9.17 17.74
C SER A 112 -18.59 8.02 17.25
N ALA A 113 -18.25 7.08 18.13
CA ALA A 113 -17.51 5.87 17.79
C ALA A 113 -18.24 5.03 16.73
N SER A 114 -19.57 4.92 16.81
CA SER A 114 -20.37 4.19 15.81
C SER A 114 -20.30 4.84 14.44
N GLY A 115 -20.43 6.18 14.36
CA GLY A 115 -20.26 6.93 13.10
C GLY A 115 -18.85 6.73 12.50
N PHE A 116 -17.84 6.78 13.35
CA PHE A 116 -16.46 6.49 12.96
C PHE A 116 -16.32 5.07 12.38
N TYR A 117 -16.85 4.05 13.04
CA TYR A 117 -16.80 2.67 12.56
C TYR A 117 -17.50 2.47 11.22
N VAL A 118 -18.70 3.04 11.08
CA VAL A 118 -19.49 2.95 9.84
C VAL A 118 -18.74 3.58 8.67
N LEU A 119 -18.22 4.81 8.84
CA LEU A 119 -17.47 5.49 7.79
C LEU A 119 -16.17 4.76 7.45
N ARG A 120 -15.42 4.26 8.43
CA ARG A 120 -14.20 3.47 8.20
C ARG A 120 -14.49 2.16 7.47
N PHE A 121 -15.60 1.49 7.78
CA PHE A 121 -16.04 0.30 7.07
C PHE A 121 -16.42 0.63 5.62
N LEU A 122 -17.25 1.64 5.40
CA LEU A 122 -17.68 2.08 4.06
C LEU A 122 -16.49 2.55 3.20
N LEU A 123 -15.52 3.24 3.79
CA LEU A 123 -14.26 3.60 3.14
C LEU A 123 -13.52 2.35 2.66
N GLY A 124 -13.40 1.32 3.50
CA GLY A 124 -12.80 0.05 3.14
C GLY A 124 -13.54 -0.64 1.98
N VAL A 125 -14.87 -0.62 1.97
CA VAL A 125 -15.69 -1.11 0.85
C VAL A 125 -15.39 -0.33 -0.44
N ALA A 126 -15.38 1.00 -0.37
CA ALA A 126 -15.18 1.85 -1.53
C ALA A 126 -13.77 1.73 -2.13
N GLU A 127 -12.73 1.58 -1.30
CA GLU A 127 -11.36 1.43 -1.80
C GLU A 127 -10.99 0.01 -2.23
N ALA A 128 -11.75 -1.02 -1.83
CA ALA A 128 -11.36 -2.44 -1.98
C ALA A 128 -11.03 -2.85 -3.43
N GLY A 129 -11.71 -2.27 -4.40
CA GLY A 129 -11.49 -2.57 -5.83
C GLY A 129 -10.50 -1.65 -6.53
N PHE A 130 -10.00 -0.61 -5.87
CA PHE A 130 -9.22 0.42 -6.57
C PHE A 130 -7.88 -0.11 -7.08
N PHE A 131 -7.01 -0.59 -6.20
CA PHE A 131 -5.69 -1.10 -6.63
C PHE A 131 -5.78 -2.36 -7.50
N PRO A 132 -6.56 -3.39 -7.13
CA PRO A 132 -6.77 -4.52 -8.04
C PRO A 132 -7.35 -4.10 -9.38
N GLY A 133 -8.28 -3.13 -9.38
CA GLY A 133 -8.86 -2.58 -10.60
C GLY A 133 -7.84 -1.88 -11.49
N ILE A 134 -6.91 -1.12 -10.92
CA ILE A 134 -5.78 -0.54 -11.66
C ILE A 134 -4.92 -1.66 -12.28
N LEU A 135 -4.61 -2.73 -11.54
CA LEU A 135 -3.82 -3.83 -12.09
C LEU A 135 -4.53 -4.53 -13.25
N VAL A 136 -5.84 -4.78 -13.11
CA VAL A 136 -6.66 -5.33 -14.22
C VAL A 136 -6.66 -4.39 -15.42
N TYR A 137 -6.82 -3.08 -15.19
CA TYR A 137 -6.73 -2.06 -16.23
C TYR A 137 -5.37 -2.07 -16.94
N LEU A 138 -4.27 -2.04 -16.18
CA LEU A 138 -2.92 -2.04 -16.74
C LEU A 138 -2.59 -3.34 -17.50
N ASN A 139 -3.16 -4.47 -17.10
CA ASN A 139 -3.02 -5.73 -17.84
C ASN A 139 -3.62 -5.68 -19.26
N ARG A 140 -4.52 -4.74 -19.53
CA ARG A 140 -5.08 -4.49 -20.89
C ARG A 140 -4.18 -3.59 -21.75
N TRP A 141 -3.13 -2.99 -21.16
CA TRP A 141 -2.22 -2.05 -21.82
C TRP A 141 -0.78 -2.55 -21.92
N TYR A 142 -0.38 -3.44 -20.99
CA TYR A 142 1.00 -3.89 -20.90
C TYR A 142 1.11 -5.42 -20.94
N PRO A 143 2.03 -5.94 -21.77
CA PRO A 143 2.36 -7.36 -21.78
C PRO A 143 3.05 -7.77 -20.46
N ALA A 144 2.96 -9.08 -20.11
CA ALA A 144 3.45 -9.66 -18.84
C ALA A 144 4.91 -9.28 -18.53
N ARG A 145 5.76 -9.21 -19.55
CA ARG A 145 7.18 -8.84 -19.40
C ARG A 145 7.39 -7.44 -18.79
N ARG A 146 6.46 -6.50 -19.01
CA ARG A 146 6.55 -5.12 -18.52
C ARG A 146 5.73 -4.85 -17.26
N ARG A 147 4.77 -5.71 -16.92
CA ARG A 147 3.89 -5.52 -15.75
C ARG A 147 4.67 -5.39 -14.45
N GLY A 148 5.78 -6.15 -14.29
CA GLY A 148 6.64 -6.04 -13.11
C GLY A 148 7.24 -4.66 -12.92
N GLN A 149 7.74 -4.03 -13.99
CA GLN A 149 8.30 -2.68 -13.95
C GLN A 149 7.24 -1.63 -13.60
N ILE A 150 6.05 -1.76 -14.20
CA ILE A 150 4.92 -0.86 -13.93
C ILE A 150 4.43 -1.00 -12.48
N THR A 151 4.31 -2.23 -11.98
CA THR A 151 3.92 -2.46 -10.57
C THR A 151 4.97 -1.93 -9.60
N ALA A 152 6.27 -2.01 -9.94
CA ALA A 152 7.34 -1.45 -9.13
C ALA A 152 7.25 0.09 -9.01
N LEU A 153 6.81 0.78 -10.07
CA LEU A 153 6.54 2.22 -10.02
C LEU A 153 5.45 2.56 -8.98
N PHE A 154 4.40 1.75 -8.89
CA PHE A 154 3.37 1.93 -7.87
C PHE A 154 3.89 1.67 -6.45
N ALA A 155 4.82 0.73 -6.28
CA ALA A 155 5.38 0.44 -4.97
C ALA A 155 6.09 1.66 -4.34
N ILE A 156 6.69 2.54 -5.17
CA ILE A 156 7.33 3.77 -4.70
C ILE A 156 6.30 4.79 -4.17
N ALA A 157 5.09 4.81 -4.70
CA ALA A 157 4.05 5.74 -4.25
C ALA A 157 3.66 5.53 -2.78
N VAL A 158 3.79 4.30 -2.26
CA VAL A 158 3.45 3.97 -0.87
C VAL A 158 4.30 4.76 0.15
N PRO A 159 5.64 4.65 0.18
CA PRO A 159 6.44 5.46 1.08
C PRO A 159 6.42 6.95 0.71
N MET A 160 6.26 7.30 -0.58
CA MET A 160 6.13 8.71 -1.00
C MET A 160 4.87 9.36 -0.43
N ALA A 161 3.77 8.61 -0.29
CA ALA A 161 2.59 9.10 0.40
C ALA A 161 2.90 9.49 1.86
N GLY A 162 3.74 8.75 2.56
CA GLY A 162 4.18 9.10 3.91
C GLY A 162 5.12 10.33 3.95
N VAL A 163 6.02 10.43 2.97
CA VAL A 163 6.94 11.59 2.85
C VAL A 163 6.16 12.89 2.62
N ILE A 164 5.12 12.86 1.79
CA ILE A 164 4.29 14.02 1.46
C ILE A 164 3.19 14.21 2.52
N GLY A 165 2.54 13.13 2.92
CA GLY A 165 1.38 13.14 3.81
C GLY A 165 1.72 13.62 5.22
N GLY A 166 2.87 13.23 5.76
CA GLY A 166 3.30 13.71 7.07
C GLY A 166 3.30 15.24 7.18
N PRO A 167 4.12 15.95 6.38
CA PRO A 167 4.13 17.40 6.36
C PRO A 167 2.78 18.03 5.98
N LEU A 168 2.05 17.44 5.03
CA LEU A 168 0.74 17.95 4.61
C LEU A 168 -0.28 17.84 5.73
N SER A 169 -0.51 16.64 6.26
CA SER A 169 -1.50 16.41 7.32
C SER A 169 -1.13 17.19 8.60
N GLY A 170 0.14 17.12 9.04
CA GLY A 170 0.60 17.86 10.20
C GLY A 170 0.50 19.38 10.02
N GLY A 171 0.84 19.90 8.84
CA GLY A 171 0.68 21.31 8.51
C GLY A 171 -0.78 21.76 8.52
N ILE A 172 -1.70 20.95 7.97
CA ILE A 172 -3.14 21.26 8.01
C ILE A 172 -3.65 21.29 9.46
N LEU A 173 -3.30 20.28 10.25
CA LEU A 173 -3.71 20.19 11.66
C LEU A 173 -3.28 21.43 12.47
N GLU A 174 -2.08 21.96 12.20
CA GLU A 174 -1.55 23.13 12.91
C GLU A 174 -2.12 24.45 12.37
N LEU A 175 -2.14 24.63 11.04
CA LEU A 175 -2.53 25.90 10.41
C LEU A 175 -4.05 26.17 10.46
N PHE A 176 -4.87 25.11 10.43
CA PHE A 176 -6.31 25.21 10.42
C PHE A 176 -6.96 24.85 11.77
N HIS A 177 -6.20 24.87 12.84
CA HIS A 177 -6.73 24.62 14.19
C HIS A 177 -7.79 25.68 14.53
N ASP A 178 -9.03 25.20 14.78
CA ASP A 178 -10.22 26.03 15.07
C ASP A 178 -10.55 27.09 13.99
N ALA A 179 -10.10 26.90 12.75
CA ALA A 179 -10.42 27.83 11.66
C ALA A 179 -11.86 27.64 11.18
N ALA A 180 -12.59 28.73 11.02
CA ALA A 180 -14.00 28.76 10.54
C ALA A 180 -14.94 27.79 11.29
N GLY A 181 -14.70 27.54 12.57
CA GLY A 181 -15.52 26.68 13.42
C GLY A 181 -15.31 25.18 13.23
N LEU A 182 -14.31 24.79 12.45
CA LEU A 182 -13.91 23.39 12.27
C LEU A 182 -12.57 23.14 12.97
N ARG A 183 -12.42 21.95 13.53
CA ARG A 183 -11.17 21.47 14.10
C ARG A 183 -10.12 21.13 13.01
N GLY A 184 -8.83 21.13 13.33
CA GLY A 184 -7.77 20.83 12.37
C GLY A 184 -7.94 19.48 11.69
N TRP A 185 -8.36 18.43 12.43
CA TRP A 185 -8.60 17.10 11.86
C TRP A 185 -9.79 17.07 10.87
N GLN A 186 -10.82 17.93 11.07
CA GLN A 186 -11.94 18.06 10.14
C GLN A 186 -11.48 18.71 8.84
N TRP A 187 -10.67 19.78 8.94
CA TRP A 187 -10.03 20.40 7.77
C TRP A 187 -9.14 19.44 7.01
N MET A 188 -8.40 18.58 7.72
CA MET A 188 -7.55 17.58 7.07
C MET A 188 -8.37 16.61 6.21
N PHE A 189 -9.47 16.05 6.71
CA PHE A 189 -10.34 15.20 5.91
C PHE A 189 -11.00 15.94 4.75
N LEU A 190 -11.33 17.20 4.90
CA LEU A 190 -11.87 18.03 3.82
C LEU A 190 -10.82 18.29 2.73
N ILE A 191 -9.62 18.74 3.11
CA ILE A 191 -8.56 19.14 2.17
C ILE A 191 -7.93 17.92 1.47
N GLU A 192 -7.85 16.78 2.13
CA GLU A 192 -7.27 15.57 1.55
C GLU A 192 -8.33 14.70 0.83
N GLY A 193 -9.58 14.67 1.33
CA GLY A 193 -10.65 13.86 0.75
C GLY A 193 -11.34 14.50 -0.46
N ALA A 194 -11.67 15.80 -0.41
CA ALA A 194 -12.39 16.46 -1.50
C ALA A 194 -11.65 16.43 -2.85
N PRO A 195 -10.31 16.61 -2.94
CA PRO A 195 -9.58 16.49 -4.19
C PRO A 195 -9.70 15.12 -4.84
N VAL A 196 -9.91 14.06 -4.08
CA VAL A 196 -10.09 12.70 -4.60
C VAL A 196 -11.35 12.59 -5.47
N MET A 197 -12.44 13.26 -5.07
CA MET A 197 -13.65 13.32 -5.91
C MET A 197 -13.37 14.02 -7.24
N LEU A 198 -12.62 15.13 -7.21
CA LEU A 198 -12.23 15.85 -8.43
C LEU A 198 -11.32 14.99 -9.32
N LEU A 199 -10.37 14.26 -8.73
CA LEU A 199 -9.54 13.29 -9.45
C LEU A 199 -10.38 12.17 -10.07
N GLY A 200 -11.41 11.68 -9.37
CA GLY A 200 -12.37 10.72 -9.92
C GLY A 200 -13.08 11.26 -11.18
N LEU A 201 -13.47 12.53 -11.19
CA LEU A 201 -14.02 13.17 -12.39
C LEU A 201 -12.98 13.32 -13.51
N VAL A 202 -11.72 13.62 -13.17
CA VAL A 202 -10.62 13.64 -14.15
C VAL A 202 -10.39 12.26 -14.75
N VAL A 203 -10.38 11.20 -13.94
CA VAL A 203 -10.29 9.80 -14.38
C VAL A 203 -11.42 9.48 -15.35
N LEU A 204 -12.66 9.84 -15.00
CA LEU A 204 -13.82 9.61 -15.86
C LEU A 204 -13.69 10.27 -17.23
N LYS A 205 -13.04 11.45 -17.32
CA LYS A 205 -12.86 12.20 -18.57
C LYS A 205 -11.58 11.83 -19.33
N ARG A 206 -10.50 11.46 -18.66
CA ARG A 206 -9.16 11.34 -19.26
C ARG A 206 -8.66 9.91 -19.40
N LEU A 207 -9.13 8.96 -18.56
CA LEU A 207 -8.68 7.58 -18.63
C LEU A 207 -9.37 6.86 -19.80
N PRO A 208 -8.65 6.35 -20.81
CA PRO A 208 -9.28 5.62 -21.90
C PRO A 208 -9.61 4.17 -21.48
N ASP A 209 -10.72 3.63 -21.94
CA ASP A 209 -11.11 2.24 -21.62
C ASP A 209 -10.26 1.19 -22.35
N SER A 210 -9.75 1.52 -23.55
CA SER A 210 -8.99 0.60 -24.40
C SER A 210 -8.02 1.37 -25.31
N PHE A 211 -6.89 0.73 -25.65
CA PHE A 211 -5.92 1.28 -26.62
C PHE A 211 -6.51 1.37 -28.04
N GLU A 212 -7.57 0.64 -28.34
CA GLU A 212 -8.20 0.65 -29.67
C GLU A 212 -8.79 2.02 -30.03
N HIS A 213 -9.36 2.72 -29.04
CA HIS A 213 -10.11 3.96 -29.26
C HIS A 213 -9.29 5.24 -29.04
N VAL A 214 -8.01 5.13 -28.71
CA VAL A 214 -7.20 6.33 -28.49
C VAL A 214 -6.64 6.87 -29.81
N SER A 215 -6.56 8.22 -29.92
CA SER A 215 -6.06 8.91 -31.11
C SER A 215 -4.54 9.10 -31.12
N TRP A 216 -3.88 8.90 -29.97
CA TRP A 216 -2.44 9.12 -29.80
C TRP A 216 -1.57 7.86 -30.07
N LEU A 217 -2.18 6.75 -30.45
CA LEU A 217 -1.50 5.57 -31.00
C LEU A 217 -1.86 5.44 -32.48
N ASP A 218 -0.87 5.18 -33.31
CA ASP A 218 -1.07 4.86 -34.73
C ASP A 218 -1.58 3.42 -34.92
N ALA A 219 -1.96 3.09 -36.18
CA ALA A 219 -2.52 1.76 -36.48
C ALA A 219 -1.50 0.63 -36.26
N GLY A 220 -0.21 0.87 -36.55
CA GLY A 220 0.86 -0.10 -36.34
C GLY A 220 1.10 -0.38 -34.85
N GLN A 221 1.11 0.67 -34.02
CA GLN A 221 1.24 0.57 -32.58
C GLN A 221 0.08 -0.21 -31.93
N LYS A 222 -1.16 0.04 -32.38
CA LYS A 222 -2.35 -0.70 -31.94
C LYS A 222 -2.29 -2.17 -32.33
N GLN A 223 -1.92 -2.46 -33.59
CA GLN A 223 -1.79 -3.83 -34.06
C GLN A 223 -0.74 -4.59 -33.25
N HIS A 224 0.39 -3.96 -33.00
CA HIS A 224 1.47 -4.54 -32.20
C HIS A 224 1.02 -4.89 -30.76
N LEU A 225 0.36 -3.96 -30.07
CA LEU A 225 -0.20 -4.21 -28.72
C LEU A 225 -1.21 -5.36 -28.75
N ARG A 226 -2.08 -5.43 -29.76
CA ARG A 226 -3.06 -6.50 -29.94
C ARG A 226 -2.39 -7.87 -30.06
N GLU A 227 -1.35 -7.99 -30.89
CA GLU A 227 -0.62 -9.24 -31.08
C GLU A 227 0.09 -9.70 -29.81
N GLN A 228 0.73 -8.78 -29.07
CA GLN A 228 1.37 -9.11 -27.80
C GLN A 228 0.39 -9.58 -26.74
N LEU A 229 -0.76 -8.93 -26.61
CA LEU A 229 -1.77 -9.27 -25.60
C LEU A 229 -2.52 -10.55 -25.96
N ALA A 230 -2.83 -10.79 -27.26
CA ALA A 230 -3.51 -12.01 -27.71
C ALA A 230 -2.67 -13.28 -27.46
N SER A 231 -1.36 -13.21 -27.59
CA SER A 231 -0.46 -14.33 -27.31
C SER A 231 -0.46 -14.79 -25.84
N GLU A 232 -0.93 -13.94 -24.92
CA GLU A 232 -0.99 -14.22 -23.47
C GLU A 232 -2.33 -14.82 -23.02
N GLU A 233 -3.42 -14.53 -23.72
CA GLU A 233 -4.77 -15.00 -23.34
C GLU A 233 -4.90 -16.52 -23.39
N GLN A 234 -4.16 -17.18 -24.27
CA GLN A 234 -4.17 -18.63 -24.43
C GLN A 234 -3.56 -19.43 -23.25
N ARG A 235 -2.94 -18.77 -22.27
CA ARG A 235 -2.23 -19.40 -21.15
C ARG A 235 -3.01 -19.49 -19.83
N LYS A 236 -4.26 -19.06 -19.78
CA LYS A 236 -5.06 -19.07 -18.54
C LYS A 236 -5.67 -20.47 -18.33
N SER A 237 -5.19 -21.21 -17.32
CA SER A 237 -5.82 -22.44 -16.84
C SER A 237 -6.43 -22.25 -15.45
N ILE A 238 -7.60 -22.82 -15.24
CA ILE A 238 -8.36 -22.77 -13.98
C ILE A 238 -7.89 -23.92 -13.09
N THR A 239 -7.55 -23.62 -11.82
CA THR A 239 -7.08 -24.64 -10.85
C THR A 239 -7.94 -24.71 -9.60
N SER A 240 -7.95 -25.90 -8.98
CA SER A 240 -8.69 -26.21 -7.76
C SER A 240 -8.14 -25.47 -6.53
N PHE A 241 -9.01 -24.73 -5.83
CA PHE A 241 -8.71 -23.99 -4.60
C PHE A 241 -8.26 -24.90 -3.44
N GLY A 242 -8.74 -26.15 -3.41
CA GLY A 242 -8.44 -27.09 -2.32
C GLY A 242 -6.97 -27.50 -2.19
N GLY A 243 -6.22 -27.53 -3.30
CA GLY A 243 -4.78 -27.84 -3.29
C GLY A 243 -3.93 -26.75 -2.63
N ILE A 244 -4.36 -25.50 -2.71
CA ILE A 244 -3.63 -24.34 -2.15
C ILE A 244 -3.68 -24.34 -0.62
N LEU A 245 -4.83 -24.64 -0.03
CA LEU A 245 -5.02 -24.70 1.42
C LEU A 245 -4.18 -25.80 2.10
N ARG A 246 -3.82 -26.85 1.36
CA ARG A 246 -2.95 -27.95 1.86
C ARG A 246 -1.47 -27.68 1.65
N ASN A 247 -1.09 -26.65 0.89
CA ASN A 247 0.30 -26.36 0.58
C ASN A 247 0.98 -25.61 1.74
N ARG A 248 1.90 -26.31 2.44
CA ARG A 248 2.66 -25.76 3.57
C ARG A 248 3.47 -24.50 3.19
N GLN A 249 3.92 -24.39 1.94
CA GLN A 249 4.69 -23.23 1.48
C GLN A 249 3.79 -21.98 1.39
N VAL A 250 2.52 -22.13 1.03
CA VAL A 250 1.57 -21.01 1.00
C VAL A 250 1.34 -20.48 2.40
N TRP A 251 1.17 -21.33 3.40
CA TRP A 251 1.02 -20.92 4.80
C TRP A 251 2.28 -20.26 5.36
N LEU A 252 3.47 -20.69 4.92
CA LEU A 252 4.70 -19.98 5.24
C LEU A 252 4.72 -18.56 4.67
N LEU A 253 4.32 -18.38 3.39
CA LEU A 253 4.19 -17.07 2.78
C LEU A 253 3.10 -16.22 3.45
N VAL A 254 1.99 -16.81 3.86
CA VAL A 254 0.95 -16.14 4.66
C VAL A 254 1.53 -15.59 5.96
N ALA A 255 2.27 -16.40 6.72
CA ALA A 255 2.86 -15.99 7.99
C ALA A 255 3.91 -14.87 7.81
N VAL A 256 4.73 -14.95 6.77
CA VAL A 256 5.71 -13.90 6.44
C VAL A 256 5.01 -12.60 6.02
N TYR A 257 3.99 -12.69 5.15
CA TYR A 257 3.24 -11.49 4.72
C TYR A 257 2.46 -10.84 5.85
N PHE A 258 1.93 -11.66 6.75
CA PHE A 258 1.30 -11.20 7.98
C PHE A 258 2.26 -10.31 8.79
N ALA A 259 3.51 -10.75 8.99
CA ALA A 259 4.53 -9.95 9.67
C ALA A 259 4.89 -8.66 8.92
N VAL A 260 4.98 -8.71 7.57
CA VAL A 260 5.19 -7.51 6.75
C VAL A 260 4.05 -6.50 6.98
N MET A 261 2.81 -6.96 6.97
CA MET A 261 1.65 -6.09 7.16
C MET A 261 1.56 -5.54 8.59
N LEU A 262 1.94 -6.31 9.60
CA LEU A 262 2.07 -5.79 10.96
C LEU A 262 3.07 -4.62 11.01
N ALA A 263 4.25 -4.77 10.41
CA ALA A 263 5.29 -3.74 10.40
C ALA A 263 4.81 -2.46 9.71
N VAL A 264 4.27 -2.58 8.49
CA VAL A 264 3.80 -1.44 7.70
C VAL A 264 2.69 -0.68 8.42
N ASN A 265 1.69 -1.39 8.96
CA ASN A 265 0.52 -0.75 9.56
C ASN A 265 0.79 -0.24 10.99
N THR A 266 1.72 -0.82 11.73
CA THR A 266 2.21 -0.23 13.00
C THR A 266 2.72 1.20 12.75
N LEU A 267 3.55 1.38 11.74
CA LEU A 267 4.08 2.70 11.39
C LEU A 267 2.98 3.63 10.85
N ALA A 268 2.16 3.16 9.92
CA ALA A 268 1.14 3.98 9.28
C ALA A 268 0.15 4.62 10.28
N PHE A 269 -0.25 3.87 11.31
CA PHE A 269 -1.31 4.31 12.23
C PHE A 269 -0.81 4.88 13.54
N TRP A 270 0.40 4.53 13.98
CA TRP A 270 0.88 4.90 15.31
C TRP A 270 2.12 5.79 15.32
N MET A 271 2.83 5.95 14.19
CA MET A 271 4.04 6.75 14.13
C MET A 271 3.81 8.20 14.60
N PRO A 272 2.77 8.94 14.16
CA PRO A 272 2.53 10.30 14.65
C PRO A 272 2.31 10.35 16.16
N THR A 273 1.52 9.41 16.68
CA THR A 273 1.25 9.31 18.13
C THR A 273 2.51 9.00 18.94
N LEU A 274 3.40 8.15 18.43
CA LEU A 274 4.67 7.81 19.10
C LEU A 274 5.62 9.01 19.11
N ILE A 275 5.72 9.75 18.02
CA ILE A 275 6.53 10.97 17.93
C ILE A 275 5.99 12.05 18.86
N HIS A 276 4.67 12.26 18.86
CA HIS A 276 4.03 13.22 19.78
C HIS A 276 4.25 12.82 21.23
N GLY A 277 4.07 11.55 21.59
CA GLY A 277 4.28 11.01 22.93
C GLY A 277 5.71 11.11 23.43
N ALA A 278 6.68 11.28 22.52
CA ALA A 278 8.09 11.53 22.87
C ALA A 278 8.38 12.99 23.27
N GLY A 279 7.35 13.84 23.41
CA GLY A 279 7.47 15.22 23.87
C GLY A 279 7.51 16.27 22.75
N ILE A 280 7.18 15.90 21.51
CA ILE A 280 7.07 16.80 20.37
C ILE A 280 5.63 17.31 20.28
N GLY A 281 5.37 18.50 20.85
CA GLY A 281 4.02 19.00 21.07
C GLY A 281 3.35 19.70 19.89
N SER A 282 4.03 19.95 18.75
CA SER A 282 3.46 20.63 17.58
C SER A 282 3.10 19.61 16.49
N ASP A 283 1.86 19.62 16.02
CA ASP A 283 1.36 18.73 14.97
C ASP A 283 2.16 18.85 13.67
N GLY A 284 2.54 20.09 13.30
CA GLY A 284 3.38 20.34 12.12
C GLY A 284 4.77 19.72 12.26
N ARG A 285 5.39 19.80 13.46
CA ARG A 285 6.69 19.13 13.72
C ARG A 285 6.56 17.62 13.70
N VAL A 286 5.50 17.08 14.28
CA VAL A 286 5.18 15.63 14.21
C VAL A 286 5.07 15.21 12.76
N GLY A 287 4.34 15.97 11.94
CA GLY A 287 4.20 15.71 10.51
C GLY A 287 5.53 15.71 9.76
N LEU A 288 6.36 16.75 9.96
CA LEU A 288 7.69 16.85 9.34
C LEU A 288 8.60 15.69 9.75
N LEU A 289 8.64 15.36 11.04
CA LEU A 289 9.48 14.28 11.55
C LEU A 289 9.00 12.91 11.09
N SER A 290 7.68 12.73 10.89
CA SER A 290 7.12 11.50 10.32
C SER A 290 7.55 11.25 8.88
N ALA A 291 7.91 12.29 8.11
CA ALA A 291 8.43 12.12 6.76
C ALA A 291 9.82 11.45 6.71
N ILE A 292 10.64 11.61 7.77
CA ILE A 292 12.02 11.10 7.79
C ILE A 292 12.09 9.57 7.73
N PRO A 293 11.35 8.79 8.56
CA PRO A 293 11.28 7.34 8.44
C PRO A 293 10.82 6.84 7.07
N TYR A 294 9.83 7.52 6.45
CA TYR A 294 9.36 7.16 5.12
C TYR A 294 10.38 7.47 4.03
N LEU A 295 11.07 8.62 4.11
CA LEU A 295 12.13 8.97 3.17
C LEU A 295 13.31 7.99 3.27
N ALA A 296 13.77 7.70 4.49
CA ALA A 296 14.80 6.70 4.73
C ALA A 296 14.36 5.31 4.21
N GLY A 297 13.08 4.96 4.41
CA GLY A 297 12.46 3.76 3.89
C GLY A 297 12.48 3.69 2.37
N CYS A 298 12.13 4.77 1.68
CA CYS A 298 12.16 4.86 0.22
C CYS A 298 13.59 4.63 -0.33
N LEU A 299 14.57 5.33 0.22
CA LEU A 299 15.98 5.19 -0.19
C LEU A 299 16.51 3.78 0.07
N PHE A 300 16.23 3.23 1.24
CA PHE A 300 16.66 1.88 1.60
C PHE A 300 15.97 0.80 0.76
N MET A 301 14.69 0.95 0.45
CA MET A 301 13.94 0.06 -0.44
C MET A 301 14.58 -0.04 -1.82
N ILE A 302 14.99 1.09 -2.41
CA ILE A 302 15.67 1.12 -3.71
C ILE A 302 17.05 0.45 -3.62
N ALA A 303 17.83 0.74 -2.57
CA ALA A 303 19.14 0.16 -2.35
C ALA A 303 19.05 -1.36 -2.13
N CYS A 304 18.10 -1.81 -1.30
CA CYS A 304 17.84 -3.21 -1.00
C CYS A 304 17.43 -3.98 -2.26
N GLY A 305 16.53 -3.42 -3.08
CA GLY A 305 16.12 -4.01 -4.35
C GLY A 305 17.29 -4.20 -5.31
N ARG A 306 18.08 -3.14 -5.53
CA ARG A 306 19.28 -3.22 -6.38
C ARG A 306 20.31 -4.24 -5.86
N SER A 307 20.50 -4.32 -4.54
CA SER A 307 21.40 -5.26 -3.91
C SER A 307 20.91 -6.71 -4.11
N SER A 308 19.61 -6.94 -3.91
CA SER A 308 18.97 -8.24 -4.11
C SER A 308 19.12 -8.75 -5.56
N ASP A 309 18.88 -7.87 -6.53
CA ASP A 309 19.00 -8.22 -7.95
C ASP A 309 20.47 -8.49 -8.34
N ARG A 310 21.41 -7.67 -7.85
CA ARG A 310 22.85 -7.82 -8.14
C ARG A 310 23.43 -9.10 -7.53
N GLN A 311 23.03 -9.44 -6.30
CA GLN A 311 23.51 -10.62 -5.59
C GLN A 311 22.71 -11.88 -5.94
N ARG A 312 21.60 -11.73 -6.70
CA ARG A 312 20.63 -12.80 -6.98
C ARG A 312 20.14 -13.49 -5.70
N GLU A 313 19.95 -12.71 -4.64
CA GLU A 313 19.58 -13.20 -3.32
C GLU A 313 18.36 -12.45 -2.78
N ARG A 314 17.26 -13.17 -2.51
CA ARG A 314 15.99 -12.59 -2.06
C ARG A 314 15.66 -12.89 -0.61
N ARG A 315 16.16 -14.03 -0.11
CA ARG A 315 15.82 -14.55 1.21
C ARG A 315 16.33 -13.65 2.33
N TRP A 316 17.63 -13.28 2.29
CA TRP A 316 18.23 -12.37 3.26
C TRP A 316 17.76 -10.93 3.05
N HIS A 317 17.48 -10.52 1.81
CA HIS A 317 16.96 -9.19 1.50
C HIS A 317 15.49 -9.00 1.90
N LEU A 318 14.81 -10.04 2.39
CA LEU A 318 13.53 -9.95 3.07
C LEU A 318 13.68 -10.15 4.59
N CYS A 319 14.51 -11.11 5.02
CA CYS A 319 14.72 -11.42 6.44
C CYS A 319 15.31 -10.22 7.19
N VAL A 320 16.42 -9.66 6.69
CA VAL A 320 17.13 -8.54 7.34
C VAL A 320 16.24 -7.30 7.48
N PRO A 321 15.52 -6.82 6.45
CA PRO A 321 14.57 -5.73 6.60
C PRO A 321 13.48 -5.98 7.64
N LEU A 322 12.91 -7.17 7.73
CA LEU A 322 11.93 -7.50 8.77
C LEU A 322 12.54 -7.45 10.17
N LEU A 323 13.75 -7.98 10.36
CA LEU A 323 14.47 -7.89 11.63
C LEU A 323 14.84 -6.45 11.98
N MET A 324 15.23 -5.64 11.00
CA MET A 324 15.44 -4.19 11.19
C MET A 324 14.15 -3.50 11.64
N SER A 325 13.01 -3.83 10.99
CA SER A 325 11.72 -3.26 11.39
C SER A 325 11.35 -3.65 12.82
N ALA A 326 11.52 -4.91 13.18
CA ALA A 326 11.27 -5.39 14.55
C ALA A 326 12.18 -4.68 15.58
N LEU A 327 13.47 -4.59 15.29
CA LEU A 327 14.43 -3.89 16.15
C LEU A 327 14.07 -2.41 16.32
N GLY A 328 13.75 -1.73 15.22
CA GLY A 328 13.38 -0.32 15.25
C GLY A 328 12.12 -0.05 16.08
N ILE A 329 11.09 -0.90 15.93
CA ILE A 329 9.86 -0.82 16.74
C ILE A 329 10.17 -1.08 18.23
N ALA A 330 11.01 -2.08 18.53
CA ALA A 330 11.42 -2.37 19.89
C ALA A 330 12.21 -1.20 20.53
N VAL A 331 13.16 -0.60 19.78
CA VAL A 331 13.93 0.57 20.21
C VAL A 331 13.02 1.76 20.49
N ALA A 332 12.03 2.04 19.65
CA ALA A 332 11.04 3.09 19.89
C ALA A 332 10.22 2.85 21.16
N GLY A 333 10.02 1.58 21.54
CA GLY A 333 9.35 1.19 22.79
C GLY A 333 10.22 1.28 24.05
N LEU A 334 11.56 1.30 23.95
CA LEU A 334 12.46 1.30 25.10
C LEU A 334 12.40 2.58 25.93
N ALA A 335 12.30 3.74 25.25
CA ALA A 335 12.30 5.03 25.90
C ALA A 335 11.28 5.96 25.21
N PRO A 336 9.97 5.75 25.45
CA PRO A 336 8.90 6.48 24.75
C PRO A 336 8.90 7.99 25.00
N GLY A 337 9.53 8.46 26.08
CA GLY A 337 9.74 9.88 26.38
C GLY A 337 11.02 10.49 25.79
N ASN A 338 11.83 9.70 25.04
CA ASN A 338 13.07 10.22 24.45
C ASN A 338 12.91 10.39 22.92
N PRO A 339 12.83 11.63 22.38
CA PRO A 339 12.59 11.89 20.98
C PRO A 339 13.64 11.25 20.04
N LEU A 340 14.91 11.21 20.45
CA LEU A 340 15.98 10.62 19.62
C LEU A 340 15.85 9.10 19.51
N MET A 341 15.54 8.45 20.63
CA MET A 341 15.30 6.99 20.63
C MET A 341 14.08 6.60 19.82
N VAL A 342 12.97 7.33 20.00
CA VAL A 342 11.73 7.07 19.25
C VAL A 342 11.95 7.32 17.76
N LEU A 343 12.49 8.48 17.38
CA LEU A 343 12.70 8.80 15.97
C LEU A 343 13.74 7.87 15.32
N GLY A 344 14.86 7.61 15.99
CA GLY A 344 15.88 6.66 15.52
C GLY A 344 15.32 5.26 15.32
N GLY A 345 14.54 4.76 16.28
CA GLY A 345 13.82 3.48 16.15
C GLY A 345 12.85 3.47 14.99
N LEU A 346 12.04 4.52 14.82
CA LEU A 346 11.08 4.65 13.73
C LEU A 346 11.77 4.75 12.35
N ILE A 347 12.95 5.39 12.24
CA ILE A 347 13.72 5.41 11.00
C ILE A 347 14.15 4.00 10.62
N VAL A 348 14.74 3.25 11.55
CA VAL A 348 15.16 1.86 11.29
C VAL A 348 13.96 0.98 10.97
N ALA A 349 12.85 1.15 11.68
CA ALA A 349 11.60 0.44 11.42
C ALA A 349 11.03 0.76 10.03
N GLY A 350 11.04 2.04 9.62
CA GLY A 350 10.58 2.52 8.33
C GLY A 350 11.42 1.97 7.17
N MET A 351 12.74 1.95 7.33
CA MET A 351 13.65 1.32 6.37
C MET A 351 13.29 -0.16 6.18
N GLY A 352 13.14 -0.89 7.27
CA GLY A 352 12.81 -2.31 7.23
C GLY A 352 11.44 -2.60 6.61
N ALA A 353 10.39 -1.94 7.08
CA ALA A 353 9.02 -2.15 6.60
C ALA A 353 8.85 -1.81 5.12
N SER A 354 9.43 -0.67 4.67
CA SER A 354 9.34 -0.24 3.27
C SER A 354 10.05 -1.19 2.31
N ALA A 355 11.21 -1.73 2.70
CA ALA A 355 11.96 -2.68 1.87
C ALA A 355 11.32 -4.07 1.88
N ALA A 356 10.76 -4.52 3.00
CA ALA A 356 10.18 -5.85 3.13
C ALA A 356 8.97 -6.06 2.21
N LEU A 357 8.15 -5.05 1.98
CA LEU A 357 6.92 -5.16 1.18
C LEU A 357 7.19 -5.57 -0.28
N PRO A 358 8.00 -4.86 -1.08
CA PRO A 358 8.30 -5.27 -2.45
C PRO A 358 9.17 -6.54 -2.52
N MET A 359 10.05 -6.77 -1.54
CA MET A 359 10.84 -8.00 -1.48
C MET A 359 9.97 -9.23 -1.26
N PHE A 360 8.93 -9.12 -0.42
CA PHE A 360 7.98 -10.21 -0.22
C PHE A 360 7.29 -10.62 -1.54
N TRP A 361 6.81 -9.67 -2.34
CA TRP A 361 6.07 -9.98 -3.56
C TRP A 361 6.90 -10.63 -4.68
N GLN A 362 8.21 -10.71 -4.50
CA GLN A 362 9.09 -11.50 -5.39
C GLN A 362 9.09 -12.99 -5.06
N LEU A 363 8.61 -13.41 -3.87
CA LEU A 363 8.64 -14.81 -3.43
C LEU A 363 7.48 -15.67 -3.97
N PRO A 364 6.20 -15.21 -3.96
CA PRO A 364 5.06 -16.03 -4.38
C PRO A 364 5.21 -16.68 -5.76
N PRO A 365 5.76 -16.02 -6.81
CA PRO A 365 5.95 -16.65 -8.12
C PRO A 365 6.88 -17.86 -8.12
N ALA A 366 7.80 -17.95 -7.17
CA ALA A 366 8.71 -19.10 -7.04
C ALA A 366 8.04 -20.36 -6.48
N PHE A 367 6.93 -20.20 -5.75
CA PHE A 367 6.21 -21.30 -5.09
C PHE A 367 4.86 -21.63 -5.71
N LEU A 368 4.28 -20.69 -6.44
CA LEU A 368 2.96 -20.80 -7.03
C LEU A 368 3.08 -21.00 -8.54
N SER A 369 2.50 -22.06 -9.05
CA SER A 369 2.40 -22.26 -10.49
C SER A 369 1.44 -21.22 -11.10
N ASN A 370 1.55 -20.98 -12.42
CA ASN A 370 0.66 -20.04 -13.13
C ASN A 370 -0.84 -20.30 -12.86
N THR A 371 -1.20 -21.56 -12.59
CA THR A 371 -2.56 -22.00 -12.33
C THR A 371 -3.01 -21.73 -10.89
N THR A 372 -2.12 -21.71 -9.90
CA THR A 372 -2.41 -21.52 -8.48
C THR A 372 -2.10 -20.10 -7.98
N GLN A 373 -1.43 -19.29 -8.79
CA GLN A 373 -0.90 -17.99 -8.39
C GLN A 373 -2.00 -17.01 -7.94
N ALA A 374 -3.08 -16.88 -8.72
CA ALA A 374 -4.14 -15.92 -8.39
C ALA A 374 -4.81 -16.25 -7.05
N ALA A 375 -5.14 -17.52 -6.81
CA ALA A 375 -5.80 -17.94 -5.57
C ALA A 375 -4.83 -17.93 -4.37
N GLY A 376 -3.55 -18.24 -4.58
CA GLY A 376 -2.51 -18.11 -3.54
C GLY A 376 -2.27 -16.67 -3.14
N ILE A 377 -2.18 -15.75 -4.09
CA ILE A 377 -2.07 -14.30 -3.83
C ILE A 377 -3.30 -13.78 -3.08
N ALA A 378 -4.51 -14.22 -3.47
CA ALA A 378 -5.74 -13.83 -2.79
C ALA A 378 -5.74 -14.28 -1.32
N LEU A 379 -5.35 -15.53 -1.04
CA LEU A 379 -5.25 -16.06 0.32
C LEU A 379 -4.22 -15.27 1.14
N ILE A 380 -3.01 -15.07 0.61
CA ILE A 380 -1.95 -14.30 1.26
C ILE A 380 -2.43 -12.89 1.59
N SER A 381 -3.06 -12.20 0.63
CA SER A 381 -3.57 -10.84 0.80
C SER A 381 -4.70 -10.75 1.84
N SER A 382 -5.59 -11.76 1.90
CA SER A 382 -6.66 -11.80 2.90
C SER A 382 -6.11 -11.87 4.32
N PHE A 383 -5.11 -12.72 4.57
CA PHE A 383 -4.44 -12.77 5.87
C PHE A 383 -3.61 -11.52 6.16
N GLY A 384 -3.04 -10.88 5.13
CA GLY A 384 -2.42 -9.57 5.25
C GLY A 384 -3.40 -8.50 5.71
N SER A 385 -4.65 -8.54 5.25
CA SER A 385 -5.69 -7.61 5.71
C SER A 385 -6.06 -7.84 7.18
N ILE A 386 -6.06 -9.10 7.64
CA ILE A 386 -6.24 -9.42 9.08
C ILE A 386 -5.09 -8.83 9.90
N ALA A 387 -3.84 -8.95 9.45
CA ALA A 387 -2.71 -8.32 10.11
C ALA A 387 -2.84 -6.80 10.15
N SER A 388 -3.32 -6.21 9.06
CA SER A 388 -3.55 -4.76 8.96
C SER A 388 -4.65 -4.26 9.90
N PHE A 389 -5.66 -5.09 10.17
CA PHE A 389 -6.65 -4.83 11.23
C PHE A 389 -6.02 -4.96 12.62
N LEU A 390 -5.28 -6.04 12.86
CA LEU A 390 -4.75 -6.36 14.18
C LEU A 390 -3.70 -5.35 14.64
N ALA A 391 -2.85 -4.83 13.77
CA ALA A 391 -1.78 -3.92 14.15
C ALA A 391 -2.30 -2.68 14.91
N PRO A 392 -3.21 -1.84 14.36
CA PRO A 392 -3.71 -0.69 15.10
C PRO A 392 -4.58 -1.07 16.29
N TYR A 393 -5.37 -2.15 16.18
CA TYR A 393 -6.25 -2.59 17.26
C TYR A 393 -5.48 -3.07 18.48
N LEU A 394 -4.48 -3.93 18.30
CA LEU A 394 -3.68 -4.46 19.41
C LEU A 394 -2.96 -3.36 20.19
N ILE A 395 -2.39 -2.38 19.48
CA ILE A 395 -1.72 -1.26 20.14
C ILE A 395 -2.73 -0.46 20.97
N GLY A 396 -3.89 -0.14 20.39
CA GLY A 396 -4.94 0.59 21.08
C GLY A 396 -5.44 -0.13 22.32
N TRP A 397 -5.80 -1.41 22.17
CA TRP A 397 -6.29 -2.25 23.27
C TRP A 397 -5.25 -2.42 24.38
N MET A 398 -4.01 -2.68 24.05
CA MET A 398 -2.95 -2.83 25.03
C MET A 398 -2.64 -1.51 25.76
N ARG A 399 -2.71 -0.36 25.08
CA ARG A 399 -2.52 0.94 25.72
C ARG A 399 -3.63 1.26 26.72
N ASP A 400 -4.88 0.98 26.39
CA ASP A 400 -6.00 1.20 27.31
C ASP A 400 -5.95 0.27 28.52
N THR A 401 -5.53 -1.00 28.32
CA THR A 401 -5.52 -2.01 29.40
C THR A 401 -4.26 -1.98 30.27
N THR A 402 -3.10 -1.68 29.69
CA THR A 402 -1.80 -1.72 30.39
C THR A 402 -1.21 -0.34 30.68
N HIS A 403 -1.85 0.72 30.15
CA HIS A 403 -1.33 2.09 30.18
C HIS A 403 0.09 2.24 29.59
N SER A 404 0.52 1.28 28.74
CA SER A 404 1.85 1.22 28.15
C SER A 404 1.80 0.96 26.64
N ALA A 405 2.33 1.91 25.85
CA ALA A 405 2.57 1.67 24.42
C ALA A 405 3.72 0.67 24.20
N SER A 406 4.72 0.67 25.10
CA SER A 406 5.93 -0.14 24.95
C SER A 406 5.64 -1.63 24.88
N LEU A 407 4.75 -2.13 25.72
CA LEU A 407 4.39 -3.57 25.72
C LEU A 407 3.79 -3.99 24.37
N ALA A 408 2.89 -3.17 23.82
CA ALA A 408 2.30 -3.43 22.51
C ALA A 408 3.36 -3.47 21.41
N LEU A 409 4.30 -2.51 21.44
CA LEU A 409 5.40 -2.44 20.46
C LEU A 409 6.32 -3.67 20.56
N TYR A 410 6.62 -4.16 21.77
CA TYR A 410 7.43 -5.38 21.94
C TYR A 410 6.73 -6.64 21.44
N VAL A 411 5.42 -6.76 21.69
CA VAL A 411 4.63 -7.90 21.17
C VAL A 411 4.64 -7.88 19.64
N LEU A 412 4.40 -6.74 19.02
CA LEU A 412 4.43 -6.62 17.56
C LEU A 412 5.84 -6.87 17.01
N ALA A 413 6.88 -6.31 17.63
CA ALA A 413 8.26 -6.54 17.25
C ALA A 413 8.63 -8.03 17.29
N LEU A 414 8.16 -8.77 18.30
CA LEU A 414 8.35 -10.22 18.40
C LEU A 414 7.71 -10.94 17.21
N PHE A 415 6.44 -10.65 16.88
CA PHE A 415 5.76 -11.28 15.74
C PHE A 415 6.44 -10.93 14.40
N ILE A 416 6.87 -9.68 14.23
CA ILE A 416 7.60 -9.24 13.03
C ILE A 416 8.94 -9.97 12.92
N ALA A 417 9.69 -10.09 14.02
CA ALA A 417 10.96 -10.81 14.05
C ALA A 417 10.78 -12.30 13.74
N LEU A 418 9.77 -12.95 14.33
CA LEU A 418 9.44 -14.34 14.03
C LEU A 418 9.11 -14.53 12.54
N GLY A 419 8.32 -13.60 11.94
CA GLY A 419 8.04 -13.61 10.51
C GLY A 419 9.32 -13.46 9.67
N GLY A 420 10.24 -12.59 10.08
CA GLY A 420 11.56 -12.43 9.44
C GLY A 420 12.38 -13.72 9.49
N LEU A 421 12.44 -14.36 10.64
CA LEU A 421 13.15 -15.64 10.80
C LEU A 421 12.48 -16.77 10.02
N LEU A 422 11.15 -16.77 9.89
CA LEU A 422 10.42 -17.76 9.09
C LEU A 422 10.81 -17.71 7.61
N VAL A 423 11.24 -16.56 7.08
CA VAL A 423 11.76 -16.45 5.71
C VAL A 423 12.93 -17.43 5.49
N LEU A 424 13.77 -17.65 6.49
CA LEU A 424 14.93 -18.54 6.40
C LEU A 424 14.55 -20.02 6.24
N ARG A 425 13.30 -20.40 6.52
CA ARG A 425 12.77 -21.75 6.24
C ARG A 425 12.41 -21.96 4.77
N THR A 426 12.39 -20.90 3.94
CA THR A 426 12.27 -21.05 2.50
C THR A 426 13.57 -21.63 1.93
N ARG A 427 13.47 -22.50 0.91
CA ARG A 427 14.64 -23.08 0.27
C ARG A 427 15.31 -22.05 -0.64
N ALA A 428 16.58 -21.70 -0.36
CA ALA A 428 17.35 -20.73 -1.14
C ALA A 428 17.36 -21.06 -2.64
N ALA A 429 17.54 -22.33 -2.99
CA ALA A 429 17.55 -22.80 -4.38
C ALA A 429 16.21 -22.56 -5.15
N ILE A 430 15.10 -22.33 -4.45
CA ILE A 430 13.79 -22.06 -5.06
C ILE A 430 13.54 -20.56 -5.17
N VAL A 431 13.96 -19.81 -4.15
CA VAL A 431 13.64 -18.39 -3.99
C VAL A 431 14.63 -17.48 -4.70
N ASN A 432 15.90 -17.86 -4.70
CA ASN A 432 16.94 -17.07 -5.31
C ASN A 432 17.01 -17.34 -6.82
N PRO A 433 17.05 -16.30 -7.66
CA PRO A 433 17.20 -16.46 -9.11
C PRO A 433 18.50 -17.20 -9.44
N GLN A 434 18.41 -18.16 -10.37
CA GLN A 434 19.60 -18.85 -10.90
C GLN A 434 20.38 -17.95 -11.84
#